data_17691c7e0b6f02a8dfa9c228dc3e2035
#
_entry.id   17691c7e0b6f02a8dfa9c228dc3e2035
#
_cell.length_a   1.000
_cell.length_b   1.000
_cell.length_c   1.000
_cell.angle_alpha   90.00
_cell.angle_beta   90.00
_cell.angle_gamma   90.00
#
_symmetry.space_group_name_H-M   'P 1'
#
loop_
_entity.id
_entity.type
_entity.pdbx_description
1 polymer ?
#
loop_
_entity_poly.entity_id
_entity_poly.type
_entity_poly.pdbx_seq_one_letter_code
_entity_poly.pdbx_strand_id
1 'polypeptide(L)'
;LEWYNQPSNILSTDKNGYPLWFADGNLNACYLAVDKHIQDGYGEQVAIIYDSPVTQTVKKYTFNEVKTEVAKLAGGLLSLGLEKGDTAVIYMPMIPQAAFAMLACARIGVTHSVVFGGFAPHELAIRIDDCEPKAIITASSGIEIDRLIAYKPLVDEAIEVANHKPEKEVVFNRKLGARGPFKKYDVDYDALVYGSEEASCVSVNSTHPLYILYTSGTTGKPKVIVRDTGGYATALKFSM
;
A
#
# COMPACT_ATOMS: atom_id res chain seq x y z
N LEU A 1 16.56 13.44 -6.39
CA LEU A 1 16.26 12.05 -6.01
C LEU A 1 17.56 11.26 -5.88
N GLU A 2 17.57 10.25 -5.04
CA GLU A 2 18.64 9.27 -4.97
C GLU A 2 18.27 8.04 -5.81
N TRP A 3 19.22 7.59 -6.65
CA TRP A 3 19.02 6.54 -7.63
C TRP A 3 19.97 5.38 -7.37
N TYR A 4 19.50 4.16 -7.48
CA TYR A 4 20.38 2.98 -7.58
C TYR A 4 21.13 2.96 -8.90
N ASN A 5 20.45 3.40 -9.98
CA ASN A 5 21.03 3.64 -11.28
C ASN A 5 20.53 4.98 -11.81
N GLN A 6 21.46 5.91 -12.06
CA GLN A 6 21.13 7.25 -12.57
C GLN A 6 20.54 7.15 -13.97
N PRO A 7 19.40 7.84 -14.25
CA PRO A 7 18.87 7.88 -15.61
C PRO A 7 19.79 8.71 -16.53
N SER A 8 19.97 8.25 -17.74
CA SER A 8 20.68 9.01 -18.78
C SER A 8 19.77 10.01 -19.49
N ASN A 9 18.45 9.73 -19.50
CA ASN A 9 17.45 10.59 -20.15
C ASN A 9 16.32 10.92 -19.18
N ILE A 10 15.91 12.20 -19.18
CA ILE A 10 14.80 12.67 -18.36
C ILE A 10 13.46 12.20 -18.92
N LEU A 11 13.28 12.30 -20.24
CA LEU A 11 12.05 11.98 -20.94
C LEU A 11 12.34 11.19 -22.19
N SER A 12 11.63 10.09 -22.36
CA SER A 12 11.59 9.29 -23.59
C SER A 12 10.13 8.92 -23.91
N THR A 13 9.90 8.12 -24.90
CA THR A 13 8.56 7.64 -25.27
C THR A 13 8.57 6.14 -25.42
N ASP A 14 7.45 5.49 -25.07
CA ASP A 14 7.23 4.08 -25.35
C ASP A 14 6.92 3.86 -26.85
N LYS A 15 6.72 2.58 -27.23
CA LYS A 15 6.37 2.18 -28.62
C LYS A 15 5.04 2.75 -29.13
N ASN A 16 4.18 3.25 -28.24
CA ASN A 16 2.88 3.85 -28.55
C ASN A 16 2.92 5.39 -28.52
N GLY A 17 4.10 5.98 -28.23
CA GLY A 17 4.29 7.43 -28.14
C GLY A 17 3.93 8.03 -26.77
N TYR A 18 3.66 7.22 -25.75
CA TYR A 18 3.42 7.72 -24.39
C TYR A 18 4.72 8.13 -23.69
N PRO A 19 4.71 9.23 -22.92
CA PRO A 19 5.89 9.72 -22.24
C PRO A 19 6.33 8.74 -21.13
N LEU A 20 7.64 8.45 -21.11
CA LEU A 20 8.31 7.69 -20.07
C LEU A 20 9.33 8.59 -19.36
N TRP A 21 9.14 8.81 -18.08
CA TRP A 21 10.05 9.59 -17.25
C TRP A 21 11.17 8.72 -16.70
N PHE A 22 12.42 9.12 -16.97
CA PHE A 22 13.63 8.46 -16.43
C PHE A 22 13.70 6.95 -16.74
N ALA A 23 13.32 6.53 -17.94
CA ALA A 23 13.03 5.14 -18.28
C ALA A 23 14.16 4.14 -18.01
N ASP A 24 15.41 4.59 -17.98
CA ASP A 24 16.61 3.79 -17.69
C ASP A 24 17.11 3.95 -16.23
N GLY A 25 16.43 4.75 -15.42
CA GLY A 25 16.75 4.93 -14.00
C GLY A 25 16.15 3.85 -13.10
N ASN A 26 16.78 3.61 -11.96
CA ASN A 26 16.29 2.71 -10.93
C ASN A 26 16.30 3.39 -9.56
N LEU A 27 15.20 3.23 -8.82
CA LEU A 27 15.02 3.81 -7.50
C LEU A 27 14.07 2.95 -6.66
N ASN A 28 13.75 3.40 -5.44
CA ASN A 28 12.67 2.83 -4.62
C ASN A 28 11.96 3.95 -3.88
N ALA A 29 10.63 4.02 -3.98
CA ALA A 29 9.85 5.08 -3.37
C ALA A 29 9.85 5.01 -1.84
N CYS A 30 9.83 3.80 -1.24
CA CYS A 30 9.91 3.64 0.20
C CYS A 30 11.28 4.07 0.74
N TYR A 31 12.37 3.69 0.07
CA TYR A 31 13.73 4.15 0.43
C TYR A 31 13.80 5.69 0.48
N LEU A 32 13.29 6.35 -0.56
CA LEU A 32 13.30 7.81 -0.63
C LEU A 32 12.44 8.46 0.46
N ALA A 33 11.31 7.85 0.80
CA ALA A 33 10.37 8.39 1.78
C ALA A 33 10.76 8.12 3.24
N VAL A 34 11.56 7.08 3.51
CA VAL A 34 11.85 6.64 4.88
C VAL A 34 13.35 6.46 5.12
N ASP A 35 13.99 5.49 4.44
CA ASP A 35 15.37 5.07 4.74
C ASP A 35 16.38 6.21 4.49
N LYS A 36 16.16 7.00 3.44
CA LYS A 36 17.00 8.16 3.11
C LYS A 36 17.03 9.19 4.24
N HIS A 37 15.87 9.48 4.84
CA HIS A 37 15.81 10.42 5.97
C HIS A 37 16.58 9.93 7.19
N ILE A 38 16.58 8.62 7.43
CA ILE A 38 17.37 8.01 8.51
C ILE A 38 18.87 8.16 8.22
N GLN A 39 19.30 7.89 6.98
CA GLN A 39 20.69 8.06 6.56
C GLN A 39 21.16 9.52 6.66
N ASP A 40 20.26 10.48 6.39
CA ASP A 40 20.53 11.92 6.53
C ASP A 40 20.52 12.41 7.99
N GLY A 41 20.36 11.51 8.97
CA GLY A 41 20.39 11.81 10.40
C GLY A 41 19.05 12.21 11.02
N TYR A 42 17.94 12.04 10.31
CA TYR A 42 16.59 12.41 10.78
C TYR A 42 15.82 11.24 11.41
N GLY A 43 16.48 10.13 11.74
CA GLY A 43 15.84 8.91 12.23
C GLY A 43 14.91 9.10 13.42
N GLU A 44 15.27 9.99 14.36
CA GLU A 44 14.48 10.30 15.55
C GLU A 44 13.43 11.40 15.34
N GLN A 45 13.38 12.02 14.16
CA GLN A 45 12.33 13.00 13.86
C GLN A 45 10.99 12.30 13.61
N VAL A 46 9.91 13.02 13.96
CA VAL A 46 8.55 12.53 13.75
C VAL A 46 8.24 12.53 12.24
N ALA A 47 7.98 11.34 11.71
CA ALA A 47 7.58 11.12 10.32
C ALA A 47 6.07 11.10 10.14
N ILE A 48 5.33 10.53 11.10
CA ILE A 48 3.86 10.41 11.04
C ILE A 48 3.27 10.85 12.39
N ILE A 49 2.24 11.67 12.33
CA ILE A 49 1.37 11.99 13.46
C ILE A 49 0.01 11.39 13.15
N TYR A 50 -0.39 10.41 13.93
CA TYR A 50 -1.74 9.85 13.92
C TYR A 50 -2.55 10.53 15.00
N ASP A 51 -3.56 11.28 14.60
CA ASP A 51 -4.51 11.94 15.50
C ASP A 51 -5.92 11.48 15.12
N SER A 52 -6.54 10.72 16.04
CA SER A 52 -7.86 10.14 15.81
C SER A 52 -8.83 10.64 16.88
N PRO A 53 -9.68 11.60 16.58
CA PRO A 53 -10.72 12.06 17.50
C PRO A 53 -11.73 10.94 17.83
N VAL A 54 -11.91 10.00 16.92
CA VAL A 54 -12.84 8.87 17.06
C VAL A 54 -12.39 7.89 18.16
N THR A 55 -11.09 7.61 18.24
CA THR A 55 -10.52 6.73 19.27
C THR A 55 -9.84 7.51 20.38
N GLN A 56 -9.86 8.84 20.33
CA GLN A 56 -9.15 9.75 21.26
C GLN A 56 -7.68 9.37 21.41
N THR A 57 -7.05 8.99 20.28
CA THR A 57 -5.67 8.51 20.24
C THR A 57 -4.81 9.49 19.46
N VAL A 58 -3.73 9.97 20.10
CA VAL A 58 -2.66 10.70 19.42
C VAL A 58 -1.39 9.86 19.53
N LYS A 59 -0.81 9.46 18.41
CA LYS A 59 0.45 8.72 18.36
C LYS A 59 1.39 9.33 17.33
N LYS A 60 2.64 9.51 17.71
CA LYS A 60 3.72 9.96 16.83
C LYS A 60 4.61 8.76 16.50
N TYR A 61 5.07 8.70 15.26
CA TYR A 61 6.02 7.70 14.81
C TYR A 61 7.23 8.43 14.24
N THR A 62 8.42 8.07 14.70
CA THR A 62 9.69 8.54 14.14
C THR A 62 9.98 7.82 12.81
N PHE A 63 10.94 8.32 12.01
CA PHE A 63 11.38 7.61 10.81
C PHE A 63 11.92 6.21 11.13
N ASN A 64 12.63 6.03 12.25
CA ASN A 64 13.11 4.72 12.70
C ASN A 64 11.95 3.76 13.00
N GLU A 65 10.92 4.21 13.71
CA GLU A 65 9.73 3.41 14.00
C GLU A 65 8.96 3.06 12.73
N VAL A 66 8.76 4.03 11.82
CA VAL A 66 8.12 3.78 10.52
C VAL A 66 8.91 2.76 9.71
N LYS A 67 10.24 2.88 9.65
CA LYS A 67 11.09 1.91 8.95
C LYS A 67 10.91 0.51 9.51
N THR A 68 10.93 0.34 10.82
CA THR A 68 10.79 -0.98 11.47
C THR A 68 9.44 -1.61 11.14
N GLU A 69 8.34 -0.88 11.30
CA GLU A 69 6.99 -1.37 10.97
C GLU A 69 6.87 -1.75 9.49
N VAL A 70 7.32 -0.87 8.61
CA VAL A 70 7.26 -1.05 7.16
C VAL A 70 8.15 -2.21 6.69
N ALA A 71 9.38 -2.31 7.19
CA ALA A 71 10.32 -3.35 6.77
C ALA A 71 9.88 -4.75 7.24
N LYS A 72 9.33 -4.86 8.44
CA LYS A 72 8.75 -6.11 8.96
C LYS A 72 7.50 -6.53 8.22
N LEU A 73 6.58 -5.59 7.96
CA LEU A 73 5.40 -5.88 7.14
C LEU A 73 5.82 -6.34 5.73
N ALA A 74 6.79 -5.67 5.12
CA ALA A 74 7.33 -6.04 3.82
C ALA A 74 7.92 -7.46 3.83
N GLY A 75 8.69 -7.81 4.87
CA GLY A 75 9.19 -9.17 5.07
C GLY A 75 8.08 -10.20 5.22
N GLY A 76 7.03 -9.84 5.96
CA GLY A 76 5.83 -10.65 6.07
C GLY A 76 5.14 -10.90 4.73
N LEU A 77 4.96 -9.85 3.93
CA LEU A 77 4.37 -9.98 2.59
C LEU A 77 5.21 -10.89 1.68
N LEU A 78 6.55 -10.78 1.73
CA LEU A 78 7.44 -11.71 1.02
C LEU A 78 7.26 -13.15 1.50
N SER A 79 7.13 -13.39 2.82
CA SER A 79 6.91 -14.74 3.37
C SER A 79 5.57 -15.34 2.96
N LEU A 80 4.58 -14.51 2.63
CA LEU A 80 3.30 -14.93 2.06
C LEU A 80 3.37 -15.18 0.54
N GLY A 81 4.53 -14.99 -0.08
CA GLY A 81 4.77 -15.25 -1.49
C GLY A 81 4.55 -14.05 -2.42
N LEU A 82 4.33 -12.83 -1.89
CA LEU A 82 4.28 -11.64 -2.75
C LEU A 82 5.67 -11.33 -3.31
N GLU A 83 5.72 -10.94 -4.57
CA GLU A 83 6.96 -10.64 -5.28
C GLU A 83 6.86 -9.29 -6.02
N LYS A 84 8.01 -8.79 -6.45
CA LYS A 84 8.08 -7.59 -7.29
C LYS A 84 7.24 -7.78 -8.57
N GLY A 85 6.31 -6.85 -8.80
CA GLY A 85 5.37 -6.86 -9.92
C GLY A 85 3.99 -7.40 -9.59
N ASP A 86 3.82 -8.08 -8.44
CA ASP A 86 2.49 -8.43 -7.94
C ASP A 86 1.69 -7.18 -7.58
N THR A 87 0.38 -7.34 -7.44
CA THR A 87 -0.54 -6.31 -6.93
C THR A 87 -1.08 -6.67 -5.55
N ALA A 88 -1.37 -5.64 -4.76
CA ALA A 88 -2.06 -5.77 -3.48
C ALA A 88 -3.14 -4.68 -3.35
N VAL A 89 -4.30 -5.03 -2.80
CA VAL A 89 -5.35 -4.07 -2.44
C VAL A 89 -5.23 -3.72 -0.96
N ILE A 90 -5.31 -2.44 -0.64
CA ILE A 90 -5.36 -1.93 0.73
C ILE A 90 -6.76 -1.38 0.96
N TYR A 91 -7.55 -2.08 1.77
CA TYR A 91 -8.91 -1.68 2.14
C TYR A 91 -8.97 -1.46 3.64
N MET A 92 -8.56 -0.27 4.06
CA MET A 92 -8.41 0.11 5.47
C MET A 92 -9.02 1.47 5.76
N PRO A 93 -9.44 1.73 7.02
CA PRO A 93 -9.71 3.09 7.47
C PRO A 93 -8.42 3.91 7.54
N MET A 94 -8.53 5.20 7.78
CA MET A 94 -7.38 6.13 7.92
C MET A 94 -6.63 5.88 9.23
N ILE A 95 -5.80 4.84 9.24
CA ILE A 95 -4.93 4.42 10.34
C ILE A 95 -3.48 4.28 9.88
N PRO A 96 -2.49 4.35 10.77
CA PRO A 96 -1.08 4.26 10.39
C PRO A 96 -0.74 3.00 9.58
N GLN A 97 -1.39 1.88 9.88
CA GLN A 97 -1.20 0.60 9.19
C GLN A 97 -1.49 0.69 7.68
N ALA A 98 -2.41 1.58 7.27
CA ALA A 98 -2.66 1.82 5.84
C ALA A 98 -1.43 2.45 5.16
N ALA A 99 -0.80 3.45 5.79
CA ALA A 99 0.43 4.06 5.30
C ALA A 99 1.60 3.06 5.32
N PHE A 100 1.71 2.24 6.37
CA PHE A 100 2.73 1.20 6.45
C PHE A 100 2.56 0.15 5.35
N ALA A 101 1.32 -0.23 5.02
CA ALA A 101 1.03 -1.16 3.93
C ALA A 101 1.42 -0.58 2.56
N MET A 102 1.12 0.70 2.30
CA MET A 102 1.55 1.38 1.07
C MET A 102 3.07 1.38 0.91
N LEU A 103 3.78 1.76 1.98
CA LEU A 103 5.24 1.81 2.01
C LEU A 103 5.87 0.41 1.94
N ALA A 104 5.28 -0.59 2.60
CA ALA A 104 5.76 -1.98 2.55
C ALA A 104 5.63 -2.56 1.14
N CYS A 105 4.51 -2.34 0.45
CA CYS A 105 4.37 -2.71 -0.96
C CYS A 105 5.43 -2.02 -1.84
N ALA A 106 5.59 -0.70 -1.71
CA ALA A 106 6.61 0.05 -2.44
C ALA A 106 8.03 -0.45 -2.15
N ARG A 107 8.30 -0.87 -0.90
CA ARG A 107 9.61 -1.38 -0.46
C ARG A 107 10.05 -2.61 -1.24
N ILE A 108 9.13 -3.53 -1.53
CA ILE A 108 9.38 -4.79 -2.22
C ILE A 108 8.95 -4.77 -3.70
N GLY A 109 8.55 -3.62 -4.23
CA GLY A 109 8.15 -3.48 -5.64
C GLY A 109 6.79 -4.09 -5.97
N VAL A 110 5.91 -4.25 -4.99
CA VAL A 110 4.51 -4.62 -5.17
C VAL A 110 3.70 -3.37 -5.49
N THR A 111 2.86 -3.44 -6.53
CA THR A 111 1.95 -2.36 -6.90
C THR A 111 0.75 -2.36 -5.96
N HIS A 112 0.47 -1.27 -5.28
CA HIS A 112 -0.68 -1.23 -4.37
C HIS A 112 -1.84 -0.43 -4.93
N SER A 113 -3.06 -0.80 -4.54
CA SER A 113 -4.27 -0.02 -4.79
C SER A 113 -4.98 0.25 -3.48
N VAL A 114 -5.07 1.52 -3.08
CA VAL A 114 -5.83 1.92 -1.90
C VAL A 114 -7.28 2.14 -2.30
N VAL A 115 -8.17 1.37 -1.68
CA VAL A 115 -9.61 1.45 -1.89
C VAL A 115 -10.24 2.10 -0.67
N PHE A 116 -11.08 3.09 -0.90
CA PHE A 116 -11.78 3.78 0.18
C PHE A 116 -12.65 2.83 1.00
N GLY A 117 -12.45 2.82 2.31
CA GLY A 117 -13.07 1.87 3.24
C GLY A 117 -14.60 2.00 3.42
N GLY A 118 -15.23 2.99 2.81
CA GLY A 118 -16.71 3.14 2.76
C GLY A 118 -17.36 2.48 1.55
N PHE A 119 -16.59 1.87 0.64
CA PHE A 119 -17.16 1.21 -0.53
C PHE A 119 -17.87 -0.10 -0.19
N ALA A 120 -19.02 -0.32 -0.86
CA ALA A 120 -19.74 -1.56 -0.77
C ALA A 120 -18.94 -2.75 -1.35
N PRO A 121 -19.22 -4.01 -0.93
CA PRO A 121 -18.53 -5.20 -1.40
C PRO A 121 -18.43 -5.31 -2.92
N HIS A 122 -19.49 -4.99 -3.64
CA HIS A 122 -19.51 -5.03 -5.10
C HIS A 122 -18.49 -4.07 -5.74
N GLU A 123 -18.34 -2.88 -5.17
CA GLU A 123 -17.38 -1.89 -5.65
C GLU A 123 -15.92 -2.32 -5.37
N LEU A 124 -15.70 -3.02 -4.28
CA LEU A 124 -14.41 -3.63 -3.98
C LEU A 124 -14.14 -4.82 -4.92
N ALA A 125 -15.15 -5.65 -5.21
CA ALA A 125 -15.04 -6.79 -6.11
C ALA A 125 -14.63 -6.37 -7.54
N ILE A 126 -15.20 -5.28 -8.07
CA ILE A 126 -14.80 -4.73 -9.37
C ILE A 126 -13.31 -4.39 -9.41
N ARG A 127 -12.76 -3.83 -8.32
CA ARG A 127 -11.34 -3.48 -8.24
C ARG A 127 -10.44 -4.70 -8.04
N ILE A 128 -10.93 -5.70 -7.33
CA ILE A 128 -10.25 -7.01 -7.22
C ILE A 128 -10.15 -7.66 -8.60
N ASP A 129 -11.23 -7.66 -9.36
CA ASP A 129 -11.24 -8.25 -10.72
C ASP A 129 -10.37 -7.47 -11.72
N ASP A 130 -10.23 -6.15 -11.54
CA ASP A 130 -9.46 -5.32 -12.47
C ASP A 130 -7.95 -5.39 -12.20
N CYS A 131 -7.52 -5.34 -10.93
CA CYS A 131 -6.09 -5.34 -10.60
C CYS A 131 -5.55 -6.71 -10.17
N GLU A 132 -6.39 -7.72 -10.09
CA GLU A 132 -6.04 -9.12 -9.76
C GLU A 132 -5.03 -9.23 -8.59
N PRO A 133 -5.36 -8.69 -7.39
CA PRO A 133 -4.39 -8.63 -6.32
C PRO A 133 -4.08 -10.01 -5.77
N LYS A 134 -2.80 -10.27 -5.49
CA LYS A 134 -2.36 -11.49 -4.81
C LYS A 134 -2.74 -11.49 -3.34
N ALA A 135 -2.78 -10.31 -2.72
CA ALA A 135 -3.22 -10.13 -1.34
C ALA A 135 -4.12 -8.91 -1.16
N ILE A 136 -5.01 -9.00 -0.17
CA ILE A 136 -5.75 -7.85 0.38
C ILE A 136 -5.22 -7.58 1.79
N ILE A 137 -4.93 -6.30 2.09
CA ILE A 137 -4.53 -5.85 3.42
C ILE A 137 -5.68 -5.01 3.96
N THR A 138 -6.28 -5.45 5.06
CA THR A 138 -7.48 -4.83 5.62
C THR A 138 -7.41 -4.69 7.15
N ALA A 139 -8.43 -4.07 7.72
CA ALA A 139 -8.64 -4.02 9.16
C ALA A 139 -9.92 -4.78 9.54
N SER A 140 -10.03 -5.23 10.78
CA SER A 140 -11.25 -5.90 11.27
C SER A 140 -12.46 -4.97 11.22
N SER A 141 -12.25 -3.68 11.52
CA SER A 141 -13.33 -2.69 11.62
C SER A 141 -12.82 -1.26 11.45
N GLY A 142 -13.72 -0.35 11.14
CA GLY A 142 -13.53 1.09 11.15
C GLY A 142 -14.67 1.80 11.88
N ILE A 143 -14.50 3.08 12.16
CA ILE A 143 -15.56 3.94 12.63
C ILE A 143 -15.75 5.06 11.61
N GLU A 144 -16.96 5.23 11.15
CA GLU A 144 -17.36 6.29 10.25
C GLU A 144 -18.41 7.15 10.96
N ILE A 145 -18.04 8.39 11.25
CA ILE A 145 -18.80 9.31 12.10
C ILE A 145 -18.94 8.70 13.51
N ASP A 146 -20.03 8.01 13.80
CA ASP A 146 -20.36 7.35 15.06
C ASP A 146 -20.74 5.86 14.89
N ARG A 147 -20.60 5.33 13.67
CA ARG A 147 -20.97 3.96 13.31
C ARG A 147 -19.75 3.06 13.20
N LEU A 148 -19.79 1.93 13.91
CA LEU A 148 -18.81 0.86 13.71
C LEU A 148 -19.13 0.13 12.40
N ILE A 149 -18.13 0.08 11.51
CA ILE A 149 -18.20 -0.66 10.24
C ILE A 149 -17.28 -1.86 10.34
N ALA A 150 -17.81 -3.04 10.14
CA ALA A 150 -17.05 -4.27 10.11
C ALA A 150 -16.44 -4.45 8.70
N TYR A 151 -15.14 -4.13 8.54
CA TYR A 151 -14.48 -4.22 7.24
C TYR A 151 -14.25 -5.67 6.81
N LYS A 152 -13.83 -6.55 7.72
CA LYS A 152 -13.58 -7.96 7.40
C LYS A 152 -14.75 -8.65 6.68
N PRO A 153 -16.02 -8.56 7.16
CA PRO A 153 -17.15 -9.12 6.44
C PRO A 153 -17.38 -8.52 5.04
N LEU A 154 -17.12 -7.21 4.86
CA LEU A 154 -17.25 -6.57 3.55
C LEU A 154 -16.20 -7.08 2.55
N VAL A 155 -14.97 -7.30 3.03
CA VAL A 155 -13.91 -7.91 2.20
C VAL A 155 -14.26 -9.36 1.86
N ASP A 156 -14.73 -10.14 2.83
CA ASP A 156 -15.17 -11.50 2.60
C ASP A 156 -16.24 -11.61 1.51
N GLU A 157 -17.26 -10.76 1.59
CA GLU A 157 -18.32 -10.69 0.60
C GLU A 157 -17.78 -10.26 -0.78
N ALA A 158 -16.89 -9.27 -0.81
CA ALA A 158 -16.26 -8.82 -2.05
C ALA A 158 -15.45 -9.94 -2.72
N ILE A 159 -14.67 -10.70 -1.93
CA ILE A 159 -13.93 -11.86 -2.45
C ILE A 159 -14.87 -12.95 -2.97
N GLU A 160 -16.03 -13.18 -2.31
CA GLU A 160 -17.01 -14.14 -2.78
C GLU A 160 -17.62 -13.75 -4.13
N VAL A 161 -17.91 -12.46 -4.33
CA VAL A 161 -18.52 -11.92 -5.55
C VAL A 161 -17.53 -11.79 -6.70
N ALA A 162 -16.27 -11.40 -6.42
CA ALA A 162 -15.24 -11.22 -7.43
C ALA A 162 -14.93 -12.52 -8.19
N ASN A 163 -14.53 -12.40 -9.47
CA ASN A 163 -14.04 -13.55 -10.26
C ASN A 163 -12.63 -13.96 -9.83
N HIS A 164 -11.75 -12.96 -9.67
CA HIS A 164 -10.41 -13.17 -9.14
C HIS A 164 -10.45 -13.43 -7.63
N LYS A 165 -9.65 -14.40 -7.18
CA LYS A 165 -9.57 -14.77 -5.75
C LYS A 165 -8.17 -14.48 -5.22
N PRO A 166 -7.99 -13.45 -4.38
CA PRO A 166 -6.73 -13.20 -3.70
C PRO A 166 -6.27 -14.42 -2.88
N GLU A 167 -4.97 -14.69 -2.88
CA GLU A 167 -4.42 -15.83 -2.16
C GLU A 167 -4.41 -15.62 -0.65
N LYS A 168 -4.28 -14.36 -0.21
CA LYS A 168 -4.14 -13.98 1.19
C LYS A 168 -4.97 -12.74 1.53
N GLU A 169 -5.48 -12.71 2.76
CA GLU A 169 -6.06 -11.54 3.39
C GLU A 169 -5.33 -11.25 4.71
N VAL A 170 -4.60 -10.13 4.77
CA VAL A 170 -3.88 -9.70 5.98
C VAL A 170 -4.78 -8.76 6.77
N VAL A 171 -5.16 -9.17 7.99
CA VAL A 171 -6.19 -8.48 8.79
C VAL A 171 -5.60 -7.86 10.04
N PHE A 172 -5.61 -6.51 10.11
CA PHE A 172 -5.27 -5.78 11.33
C PHE A 172 -6.45 -5.73 12.29
N ASN A 173 -6.28 -6.27 13.50
CA ASN A 173 -7.34 -6.28 14.51
C ASN A 173 -7.38 -4.98 15.32
N ARG A 174 -8.35 -4.11 15.05
CA ARG A 174 -8.50 -2.81 15.73
C ARG A 174 -9.03 -2.88 17.15
N LYS A 175 -9.49 -4.03 17.62
CA LYS A 175 -10.08 -4.22 18.98
C LYS A 175 -11.28 -3.30 19.28
N LEU A 176 -11.98 -2.82 18.26
CA LEU A 176 -13.13 -1.91 18.38
C LEU A 176 -14.48 -2.64 18.28
N GLY A 177 -14.48 -3.95 18.04
CA GLY A 177 -15.68 -4.77 17.87
C GLY A 177 -15.32 -6.19 17.47
N ALA A 178 -16.30 -6.98 17.07
CA ALA A 178 -16.08 -8.35 16.63
C ALA A 178 -15.17 -8.37 15.38
N ARG A 179 -14.09 -9.13 15.46
CA ARG A 179 -13.13 -9.31 14.37
C ARG A 179 -13.73 -10.09 13.17
N GLY A 180 -14.81 -10.82 13.41
CA GLY A 180 -15.33 -11.82 12.49
C GLY A 180 -14.52 -13.13 12.54
N PRO A 181 -15.05 -14.22 11.98
CA PRO A 181 -14.33 -15.49 11.89
C PRO A 181 -13.18 -15.37 10.89
N PHE A 182 -12.02 -15.97 11.25
CA PHE A 182 -10.88 -16.12 10.34
C PHE A 182 -11.12 -17.29 9.39
N LYS A 183 -10.93 -17.03 8.10
CA LYS A 183 -10.92 -18.05 7.04
C LYS A 183 -9.52 -18.63 6.86
N LYS A 184 -9.39 -19.69 6.08
CA LYS A 184 -8.10 -20.38 5.86
C LYS A 184 -7.00 -19.49 5.23
N TYR A 185 -7.39 -18.50 4.43
CA TYR A 185 -6.47 -17.58 3.75
C TYR A 185 -6.17 -16.31 4.55
N ASP A 186 -6.81 -16.15 5.72
CA ASP A 186 -6.60 -14.98 6.58
C ASP A 186 -5.31 -15.10 7.38
N VAL A 187 -4.63 -13.98 7.49
CA VAL A 187 -3.38 -13.81 8.23
C VAL A 187 -3.55 -12.66 9.22
N ASP A 188 -3.19 -12.88 10.46
CA ASP A 188 -3.19 -11.82 11.47
C ASP A 188 -2.03 -10.86 11.20
N TYR A 189 -2.34 -9.57 11.05
CA TYR A 189 -1.36 -8.53 10.72
C TYR A 189 -0.28 -8.42 11.80
N ASP A 190 -0.67 -8.37 13.08
CA ASP A 190 0.28 -8.18 14.18
C ASP A 190 1.20 -9.40 14.31
N ALA A 191 0.64 -10.61 14.19
CA ALA A 191 1.43 -11.84 14.20
C ALA A 191 2.41 -11.92 13.01
N LEU A 192 1.96 -11.48 11.82
CA LEU A 192 2.79 -11.42 10.63
C LEU A 192 3.98 -10.46 10.81
N VAL A 193 3.70 -9.23 11.25
CA VAL A 193 4.74 -8.20 11.47
C VAL A 193 5.70 -8.61 12.57
N TYR A 194 5.19 -9.15 13.69
CA TYR A 194 6.01 -9.59 14.80
C TYR A 194 6.93 -10.77 14.44
N GLY A 195 6.42 -11.72 13.66
CA GLY A 195 7.13 -12.94 13.27
C GLY A 195 8.07 -12.80 12.08
N SER A 196 8.14 -11.62 11.46
CA SER A 196 8.89 -11.43 10.21
C SER A 196 10.22 -10.71 10.40
N GLU A 197 11.20 -11.09 9.59
CA GLU A 197 12.44 -10.36 9.43
C GLU A 197 12.22 -9.09 8.59
N GLU A 198 13.06 -8.09 8.80
CA GLU A 198 13.01 -6.85 8.02
C GLU A 198 13.45 -7.06 6.58
N ALA A 199 12.59 -6.72 5.60
CA ALA A 199 12.96 -6.71 4.20
C ALA A 199 13.71 -5.42 3.82
N SER A 200 14.70 -5.55 2.94
CA SER A 200 15.37 -4.40 2.32
C SER A 200 14.55 -3.80 1.19
N CYS A 201 14.82 -2.53 0.83
CA CYS A 201 14.24 -1.91 -0.34
C CYS A 201 14.80 -2.53 -1.63
N VAL A 202 13.91 -2.99 -2.52
CA VAL A 202 14.33 -3.52 -3.81
C VAL A 202 14.47 -2.40 -4.84
N SER A 203 15.46 -2.51 -5.72
CA SER A 203 15.60 -1.62 -6.86
C SER A 203 14.51 -1.91 -7.90
N VAL A 204 13.75 -0.88 -8.27
CA VAL A 204 12.76 -0.96 -9.35
C VAL A 204 13.09 0.05 -10.43
N ASN A 205 12.70 -0.26 -11.68
CA ASN A 205 12.80 0.69 -12.76
C ASN A 205 11.91 1.91 -12.50
N SER A 206 12.30 3.07 -12.97
CA SER A 206 11.51 4.30 -12.84
C SER A 206 10.08 4.18 -13.37
N THR A 207 9.88 3.43 -14.44
CA THR A 207 8.58 3.18 -15.06
C THR A 207 7.78 2.06 -14.37
N HIS A 208 8.36 1.42 -13.33
CA HIS A 208 7.66 0.38 -12.59
C HIS A 208 6.42 0.96 -11.89
N PRO A 209 5.24 0.30 -12.02
CA PRO A 209 4.03 0.75 -11.35
C PRO A 209 4.20 0.83 -9.82
N LEU A 210 3.88 1.98 -9.24
CA LEU A 210 3.89 2.19 -7.80
C LEU A 210 2.52 1.92 -7.20
N TYR A 211 1.49 2.55 -7.80
CA TYR A 211 0.12 2.38 -7.33
C TYR A 211 -0.93 2.53 -8.44
N ILE A 212 -2.10 1.98 -8.16
CA ILE A 212 -3.30 2.07 -8.99
C ILE A 212 -4.35 2.88 -8.25
N LEU A 213 -4.91 3.89 -8.93
CA LEU A 213 -6.06 4.66 -8.44
C LEU A 213 -7.26 4.45 -9.35
N TYR A 214 -8.41 4.33 -8.71
CA TYR A 214 -9.71 4.28 -9.38
C TYR A 214 -10.47 5.58 -9.15
N THR A 215 -10.87 6.23 -10.23
CA THR A 215 -11.68 7.44 -10.20
C THR A 215 -13.08 7.17 -10.73
N SER A 216 -14.05 7.97 -10.30
CA SER A 216 -15.42 7.88 -10.83
C SER A 216 -15.42 8.14 -12.33
N GLY A 217 -15.86 7.14 -13.11
CA GLY A 217 -16.02 7.26 -14.55
C GLY A 217 -17.42 7.76 -14.92
N THR A 218 -17.51 8.54 -15.99
CA THR A 218 -18.80 9.01 -16.56
C THR A 218 -19.63 7.88 -17.15
N THR A 219 -19.03 6.71 -17.37
CA THR A 219 -19.65 5.52 -18.02
C THR A 219 -20.04 4.41 -17.06
N GLY A 220 -20.05 4.65 -15.74
CA GLY A 220 -20.37 3.65 -14.72
C GLY A 220 -19.22 2.70 -14.36
N LYS A 221 -18.19 2.57 -15.19
CA LYS A 221 -16.97 1.82 -14.84
C LYS A 221 -15.91 2.77 -14.28
N PRO A 222 -15.21 2.42 -13.19
CA PRO A 222 -14.10 3.22 -12.66
C PRO A 222 -13.01 3.41 -13.74
N LYS A 223 -12.48 4.62 -13.84
CA LYS A 223 -11.28 4.88 -14.64
C LYS A 223 -10.05 4.51 -13.84
N VAL A 224 -9.14 3.78 -14.46
CA VAL A 224 -7.90 3.30 -13.86
C VAL A 224 -6.77 4.29 -14.17
N ILE A 225 -6.04 4.70 -13.16
CA ILE A 225 -4.83 5.50 -13.29
C ILE A 225 -3.69 4.73 -12.63
N VAL A 226 -2.69 4.34 -13.42
CA VAL A 226 -1.46 3.72 -12.93
C VAL A 226 -0.39 4.80 -12.84
N ARG A 227 0.25 4.92 -11.67
CA ARG A 227 1.37 5.83 -11.45
C ARG A 227 2.67 5.06 -11.39
N ASP A 228 3.66 5.53 -12.14
CA ASP A 228 5.02 5.00 -12.12
C ASP A 228 5.80 5.53 -10.91
N THR A 229 6.86 4.81 -10.54
CA THR A 229 7.65 5.12 -9.34
C THR A 229 8.48 6.41 -9.52
N GLY A 230 9.17 6.56 -10.65
CA GLY A 230 10.11 7.67 -10.86
C GLY A 230 9.42 8.99 -11.12
N GLY A 231 8.43 9.02 -12.00
CA GLY A 231 7.66 10.22 -12.28
C GLY A 231 6.91 10.71 -11.05
N TYR A 232 6.31 9.81 -10.28
CA TYR A 232 5.61 10.15 -9.04
C TYR A 232 6.56 10.68 -7.96
N ALA A 233 7.69 10.00 -7.72
CA ALA A 233 8.68 10.46 -6.74
C ALA A 233 9.25 11.84 -7.09
N THR A 234 9.46 12.12 -8.39
CA THR A 234 9.89 13.44 -8.88
C THR A 234 8.83 14.48 -8.67
N ALA A 235 7.58 14.19 -8.98
CA ALA A 235 6.46 15.13 -8.78
C ALA A 235 6.29 15.48 -7.29
N LEU A 236 6.39 14.51 -6.38
CA LEU A 236 6.35 14.77 -4.94
C LEU A 236 7.49 15.68 -4.49
N LYS A 237 8.73 15.37 -4.89
CA LYS A 237 9.90 16.19 -4.51
C LYS A 237 9.83 17.62 -5.06
N PHE A 238 9.23 17.81 -6.22
CA PHE A 238 9.08 19.13 -6.82
C PHE A 238 7.97 19.95 -6.15
N SER A 239 6.93 19.30 -5.64
CA SER A 239 5.74 19.98 -5.07
C SER A 239 5.87 20.26 -3.56
N MET A 240 6.84 19.68 -2.88
CA MET A 240 7.13 19.88 -1.45
C MET A 240 8.39 20.71 -1.25
#